data_889b49f755cc38c27068f9b04dc175b0
#
_entry.id   889b49f755cc38c27068f9b04dc175b0
#
_cell.length_a   1.000
_cell.length_b   1.000
_cell.length_c   1.000
_cell.angle_alpha   90.00
_cell.angle_beta   90.00
_cell.angle_gamma   90.00
#
_symmetry.space_group_name_H-M   'P 1'
#
loop_
_entity.id
_entity.type
_entity.pdbx_description
1 polymer ?
#
loop_
_entity_poly.entity_id
_entity_poly.type
_entity_poly.pdbx_seq_one_letter_code
_entity_poly.pdbx_strand_id
1 'polypeptide(L)'
;SGHSHYALTGSFFNPGPYAGYLAMILPICLYHYLRVPEKWRYLCKSLKIEKITATVAGMLILCVLPSTMSRSAWIAAAISCIWVAYMHRDKRKWNILWRRYKKRYILWGAGIFLILLLAAAGMFFLKPDSALGRLFMWKMTCRAIAAHPWGCHTGFACAYGGAQSLYFASGNYAAWEERVAGSPEYAFNEYLEFALTYGIVMCILALFVIFGCLWIGVRLRRYGVCGALISLLVFSFSSYPLHLPAFIVAGICLLLACGIGDVIGKYLILCVCLVVWLGGYTEKWTQEKDACRDWMNARILYRSGAYEAANRAYEKLYPSLRNKGTFLFEYGHSLHKSGRYDESFECLDRARLYSNDP
;
A
#
# COMPACT_ATOMS: atom_id res chain seq x y z
N SER A 1 17.47 18.17 -17.91
CA SER A 1 18.28 17.77 -16.76
C SER A 1 17.37 17.62 -15.54
N GLY A 2 16.86 16.39 -15.31
CA GLY A 2 16.10 16.08 -14.12
C GLY A 2 17.02 16.04 -12.91
N HIS A 3 17.03 17.08 -12.11
CA HIS A 3 17.54 16.95 -10.76
C HIS A 3 16.68 15.92 -10.04
N SER A 4 17.29 14.79 -9.69
CA SER A 4 16.69 13.82 -8.78
C SER A 4 16.40 14.55 -7.48
N HIS A 5 15.13 14.86 -7.21
CA HIS A 5 14.73 15.37 -5.92
C HIS A 5 15.06 14.26 -4.91
N TYR A 6 16.04 14.51 -4.05
CA TYR A 6 16.40 13.62 -2.95
C TYR A 6 15.22 13.56 -1.99
N ALA A 7 14.36 12.57 -2.16
CA ALA A 7 13.28 12.30 -1.23
C ALA A 7 13.78 11.38 -0.13
N LEU A 8 13.39 11.65 1.11
CA LEU A 8 13.75 10.84 2.26
C LEU A 8 13.03 9.48 2.16
N THR A 9 13.82 8.41 2.03
CA THR A 9 13.31 7.03 1.92
C THR A 9 13.47 6.20 3.19
N GLY A 10 14.33 6.65 4.13
CA GLY A 10 14.70 5.86 5.31
C GLY A 10 15.28 4.50 4.90
N SER A 11 14.79 3.44 5.54
CA SER A 11 15.14 2.04 5.19
C SER A 11 14.28 1.47 4.05
N PHE A 12 13.36 2.24 3.49
CA PHE A 12 12.53 1.87 2.35
C PHE A 12 13.15 2.39 1.06
N PHE A 13 12.98 1.66 -0.06
CA PHE A 13 13.48 2.10 -1.38
C PHE A 13 12.71 3.28 -1.96
N ASN A 14 11.52 3.58 -1.43
CA ASN A 14 10.61 4.59 -1.94
C ASN A 14 10.12 5.49 -0.79
N PRO A 15 10.07 6.83 -0.98
CA PRO A 15 9.59 7.76 0.04
C PRO A 15 8.12 7.55 0.41
N GLY A 16 7.29 7.01 -0.49
CA GLY A 16 5.88 6.71 -0.24
C GLY A 16 5.66 5.75 0.93
N PRO A 17 6.19 4.53 0.88
CA PRO A 17 6.15 3.60 2.00
C PRO A 17 6.75 4.12 3.30
N TYR A 18 7.90 4.79 3.24
CA TYR A 18 8.48 5.42 4.42
C TYR A 18 7.51 6.39 5.09
N ALA A 19 6.91 7.27 4.30
CA ALA A 19 5.89 8.20 4.79
C ALA A 19 4.66 7.50 5.35
N GLY A 20 4.18 6.43 4.70
CA GLY A 20 3.05 5.62 5.16
C GLY A 20 3.32 4.97 6.51
N TYR A 21 4.53 4.50 6.74
CA TYR A 21 4.95 3.93 8.03
C TYR A 21 4.96 4.99 9.14
N LEU A 22 5.49 6.18 8.86
CA LEU A 22 5.45 7.31 9.79
C LEU A 22 4.01 7.77 10.08
N ALA A 23 3.16 7.82 9.04
CA ALA A 23 1.75 8.17 9.17
C ALA A 23 0.98 7.18 10.07
N MET A 24 1.36 5.90 10.08
CA MET A 24 0.78 4.87 10.94
C MET A 24 1.19 5.03 12.42
N ILE A 25 2.41 5.51 12.70
CA ILE A 25 2.90 5.73 14.06
C ILE A 25 2.30 6.99 14.70
N LEU A 26 2.05 8.03 13.91
CA LEU A 26 1.62 9.35 14.40
C LEU A 26 0.35 9.31 15.27
N PRO A 27 -0.73 8.60 14.94
CA PRO A 27 -1.93 8.50 15.79
C PRO A 27 -1.67 7.79 17.13
N ILE A 28 -0.69 6.89 17.20
CA ILE A 28 -0.25 6.28 18.46
C ILE A 28 0.40 7.35 19.34
N CYS A 29 1.33 8.14 18.79
CA CYS A 29 1.97 9.23 19.49
C CYS A 29 0.94 10.25 20.00
N LEU A 30 -0.02 10.63 19.16
CA LEU A 30 -1.10 11.54 19.53
C LEU A 30 -1.95 10.98 20.69
N TYR A 31 -2.31 9.71 20.62
CA TYR A 31 -3.10 9.07 21.68
C TYR A 31 -2.37 9.08 23.03
N HIS A 32 -1.08 8.70 23.05
CA HIS A 32 -0.27 8.72 24.27
C HIS A 32 -0.09 10.12 24.82
N TYR A 33 0.10 11.11 23.95
CA TYR A 33 0.13 12.52 24.34
C TYR A 33 -1.16 12.98 25.00
N LEU A 34 -2.32 12.65 24.42
CA LEU A 34 -3.65 13.06 24.90
C LEU A 34 -4.07 12.30 26.16
N ARG A 35 -3.66 11.04 26.31
CA ARG A 35 -4.02 10.20 27.45
C ARG A 35 -3.42 10.68 28.77
N VAL A 36 -2.22 11.23 28.73
CA VAL A 36 -1.49 11.64 29.93
C VAL A 36 -1.92 13.06 30.38
N PRO A 37 -2.44 13.23 31.62
CA PRO A 37 -2.90 14.53 32.11
C PRO A 37 -1.81 15.62 32.11
N GLU A 38 -2.22 16.90 32.00
CA GLU A 38 -1.28 18.03 32.00
C GLU A 38 -0.61 18.30 33.37
N LYS A 39 -1.18 17.82 34.46
CA LYS A 39 -0.65 18.04 35.79
C LYS A 39 0.61 17.21 36.07
N TRP A 40 1.75 17.69 35.59
CA TRP A 40 3.06 17.01 35.68
C TRP A 40 3.53 16.67 37.11
N ARG A 41 3.13 17.48 38.14
CA ARG A 41 3.62 17.29 39.50
C ARG A 41 3.23 15.96 40.12
N TYR A 42 2.10 15.41 39.73
CA TYR A 42 1.52 14.21 40.35
C TYR A 42 1.64 12.95 39.48
N LEU A 43 2.33 13.03 38.34
CA LEU A 43 2.54 11.87 37.48
C LEU A 43 3.70 11.00 37.95
N CYS A 44 3.54 9.68 37.89
CA CYS A 44 4.65 8.78 38.09
C CYS A 44 5.69 8.95 36.97
N LYS A 45 6.95 8.57 37.23
CA LYS A 45 8.08 8.74 36.31
C LYS A 45 7.82 8.09 34.94
N SER A 46 7.20 6.92 34.94
CA SER A 46 6.85 6.17 33.72
C SER A 46 5.92 6.93 32.78
N LEU A 47 4.84 7.54 33.30
CA LEU A 47 3.90 8.33 32.50
C LEU A 47 4.52 9.61 31.96
N LYS A 48 5.47 10.21 32.68
CA LYS A 48 6.23 11.36 32.17
C LYS A 48 7.10 11.00 31.00
N ILE A 49 7.81 9.87 31.08
CA ILE A 49 8.63 9.33 29.98
C ILE A 49 7.75 9.04 28.79
N GLU A 50 6.61 8.34 28.96
CA GLU A 50 5.65 8.02 27.92
C GLU A 50 5.20 9.29 27.17
N LYS A 51 4.82 10.34 27.89
CA LYS A 51 4.40 11.60 27.28
C LYS A 51 5.52 12.29 26.51
N ILE A 52 6.72 12.34 27.08
CA ILE A 52 7.89 12.97 26.44
C ILE A 52 8.25 12.23 25.17
N THR A 53 8.38 10.90 25.23
CA THR A 53 8.73 10.09 24.05
C THR A 53 7.68 10.20 22.94
N ALA A 54 6.40 10.16 23.29
CA ALA A 54 5.30 10.33 22.33
C ALA A 54 5.33 11.73 21.68
N THR A 55 5.61 12.78 22.48
CA THR A 55 5.70 14.14 21.96
C THR A 55 6.89 14.31 21.02
N VAL A 56 8.07 13.87 21.45
CA VAL A 56 9.30 13.96 20.63
C VAL A 56 9.15 13.18 19.35
N ALA A 57 8.70 11.93 19.43
CA ALA A 57 8.48 11.10 18.25
C ALA A 57 7.43 11.73 17.30
N GLY A 58 6.31 12.21 17.83
CA GLY A 58 5.28 12.89 17.05
C GLY A 58 5.80 14.14 16.33
N MET A 59 6.58 14.99 17.04
CA MET A 59 7.19 16.18 16.43
C MET A 59 8.19 15.82 15.34
N LEU A 60 9.06 14.83 15.56
CA LEU A 60 10.00 14.37 14.54
C LEU A 60 9.28 13.86 13.29
N ILE A 61 8.20 13.09 13.47
CA ILE A 61 7.36 12.62 12.35
C ILE A 61 6.75 13.80 11.61
N LEU A 62 6.20 14.79 12.30
CA LEU A 62 5.60 15.98 11.68
C LEU A 62 6.63 16.81 10.90
N CYS A 63 7.89 16.86 11.35
CA CYS A 63 8.97 17.53 10.63
C CYS A 63 9.39 16.76 9.35
N VAL A 64 9.42 15.42 9.43
CA VAL A 64 9.89 14.57 8.31
C VAL A 64 8.79 14.33 7.27
N LEU A 65 7.54 14.17 7.70
CA LEU A 65 6.43 13.77 6.83
C LEU A 65 6.23 14.69 5.60
N PRO A 66 6.31 16.04 5.70
CA PRO A 66 6.20 16.93 4.54
C PRO A 66 7.29 16.70 3.50
N SER A 67 8.54 16.47 3.92
CA SER A 67 9.68 16.29 3.02
C SER A 67 9.63 14.99 2.21
N THR A 68 8.77 14.03 2.59
CA THR A 68 8.55 12.79 1.82
C THR A 68 7.69 13.00 0.57
N MET A 69 6.98 14.12 0.46
CA MET A 69 6.08 14.46 -0.66
C MET A 69 5.01 13.39 -0.97
N SER A 70 4.65 12.56 0.03
CA SER A 70 3.67 11.48 -0.11
C SER A 70 2.27 11.95 0.28
N ARG A 71 1.45 12.29 -0.71
CA ARG A 71 0.07 12.78 -0.52
C ARG A 71 -0.82 11.76 0.22
N SER A 72 -0.71 10.49 -0.15
CA SER A 72 -1.48 9.41 0.48
C SER A 72 -1.16 9.26 1.98
N ALA A 73 0.12 9.38 2.35
CA ALA A 73 0.53 9.31 3.75
C ALA A 73 0.04 10.51 4.57
N TRP A 74 0.02 11.71 3.99
CA TRP A 74 -0.52 12.90 4.66
C TRP A 74 -2.01 12.77 4.95
N ILE A 75 -2.78 12.29 3.98
CA ILE A 75 -4.21 12.04 4.13
C ILE A 75 -4.45 10.97 5.20
N ALA A 76 -3.70 9.88 5.18
CA ALA A 76 -3.80 8.81 6.16
C ALA A 76 -3.48 9.31 7.59
N ALA A 77 -2.41 10.08 7.76
CA ALA A 77 -2.05 10.71 9.03
C ALA A 77 -3.14 11.67 9.52
N ALA A 78 -3.64 12.54 8.65
CA ALA A 78 -4.67 13.51 9.03
C ALA A 78 -5.98 12.82 9.46
N ILE A 79 -6.50 11.89 8.66
CA ILE A 79 -7.75 11.17 8.97
C ILE A 79 -7.62 10.40 10.28
N SER A 80 -6.53 9.65 10.46
CA SER A 80 -6.31 8.84 11.65
C SER A 80 -6.13 9.67 12.92
N CYS A 81 -5.37 10.78 12.84
CA CYS A 81 -5.19 11.69 13.97
C CYS A 81 -6.48 12.42 14.35
N ILE A 82 -7.26 12.90 13.38
CA ILE A 82 -8.57 13.51 13.61
C ILE A 82 -9.50 12.50 14.29
N TRP A 83 -9.50 11.25 13.82
CA TRP A 83 -10.31 10.19 14.40
C TRP A 83 -9.91 9.89 15.85
N VAL A 84 -8.62 9.78 16.17
CA VAL A 84 -8.11 9.58 17.54
C VAL A 84 -8.50 10.73 18.45
N ALA A 85 -8.31 11.97 18.01
CA ALA A 85 -8.70 13.16 18.76
C ALA A 85 -10.21 13.19 19.02
N TYR A 86 -11.01 12.82 18.02
CA TYR A 86 -12.47 12.73 18.15
C TYR A 86 -12.90 11.66 19.15
N MET A 87 -12.30 10.48 19.16
CA MET A 87 -12.63 9.39 20.09
C MET A 87 -12.18 9.67 21.51
N HIS A 88 -11.05 10.37 21.68
CA HIS A 88 -10.49 10.71 23.00
C HIS A 88 -11.18 11.90 23.67
N ARG A 89 -11.95 12.71 22.90
CA ARG A 89 -12.58 13.91 23.44
C ARG A 89 -13.56 13.62 24.58
N ASP A 90 -13.62 14.54 25.53
CA ASP A 90 -14.67 14.56 26.56
C ASP A 90 -16.01 14.96 25.95
N LYS A 91 -16.91 13.98 25.80
CA LYS A 91 -18.24 14.16 25.16
C LYS A 91 -19.06 15.23 25.86
N ARG A 92 -18.96 15.40 27.19
CA ARG A 92 -19.69 16.42 27.95
C ARG A 92 -19.22 17.81 27.59
N LYS A 93 -17.90 18.05 27.70
CA LYS A 93 -17.30 19.35 27.36
C LYS A 93 -17.56 19.71 25.90
N TRP A 94 -17.41 18.72 24.99
CA TRP A 94 -17.67 18.91 23.57
C TRP A 94 -19.11 19.33 23.29
N ASN A 95 -20.10 18.67 23.90
CA ASN A 95 -21.51 19.00 23.68
C ASN A 95 -21.87 20.41 24.16
N ILE A 96 -21.27 20.85 25.28
CA ILE A 96 -21.43 22.21 25.79
C ILE A 96 -20.81 23.23 24.83
N LEU A 97 -19.57 22.98 24.41
CA LEU A 97 -18.86 23.84 23.46
C LEU A 97 -19.56 23.86 22.08
N TRP A 98 -20.01 22.70 21.60
CA TRP A 98 -20.75 22.59 20.33
C TRP A 98 -22.05 23.40 20.38
N ARG A 99 -22.84 23.27 21.43
CA ARG A 99 -24.09 24.06 21.58
C ARG A 99 -23.78 25.56 21.61
N ARG A 100 -22.70 25.96 22.30
CA ARG A 100 -22.34 27.38 22.46
C ARG A 100 -21.74 28.00 21.20
N TYR A 101 -20.96 27.25 20.44
CA TYR A 101 -20.16 27.76 19.31
C TYR A 101 -20.47 27.06 17.97
N LYS A 102 -21.61 26.41 17.83
CA LYS A 102 -21.99 25.61 16.65
C LYS A 102 -21.74 26.35 15.32
N LYS A 103 -22.17 27.63 15.21
CA LYS A 103 -21.97 28.43 13.98
C LYS A 103 -20.47 28.62 13.66
N ARG A 104 -19.66 28.90 14.68
CA ARG A 104 -18.19 29.05 14.50
C ARG A 104 -17.53 27.74 14.08
N TYR A 105 -17.86 26.62 14.73
CA TYR A 105 -17.31 25.31 14.35
C TYR A 105 -17.71 24.89 12.93
N ILE A 106 -18.93 25.17 12.50
CA ILE A 106 -19.37 24.94 11.12
C ILE A 106 -18.57 25.83 10.15
N LEU A 107 -18.42 27.11 10.44
CA LEU A 107 -17.64 28.03 9.61
C LEU A 107 -16.15 27.63 9.51
N TRP A 108 -15.52 27.32 10.66
CA TRP A 108 -14.14 26.80 10.68
C TRP A 108 -14.01 25.48 9.95
N GLY A 109 -14.97 24.56 10.12
CA GLY A 109 -15.00 23.28 9.39
C GLY A 109 -15.15 23.48 7.88
N ALA A 110 -16.02 24.38 7.44
CA ALA A 110 -16.18 24.74 6.03
C ALA A 110 -14.90 25.41 5.46
N GLY A 111 -14.26 26.30 6.24
CA GLY A 111 -13.00 26.93 5.84
C GLY A 111 -11.87 25.92 5.70
N ILE A 112 -11.70 25.02 6.67
CA ILE A 112 -10.71 23.93 6.61
C ILE A 112 -11.01 23.00 5.42
N PHE A 113 -12.27 22.65 5.21
CA PHE A 113 -12.69 21.81 4.07
C PHE A 113 -12.35 22.47 2.74
N LEU A 114 -12.62 23.78 2.60
CA LEU A 114 -12.29 24.54 1.40
C LEU A 114 -10.76 24.57 1.16
N ILE A 115 -9.96 24.83 2.22
CA ILE A 115 -8.50 24.81 2.14
C ILE A 115 -7.99 23.43 1.71
N LEU A 116 -8.56 22.35 2.27
CA LEU A 116 -8.19 20.98 1.89
C LEU A 116 -8.56 20.67 0.45
N LEU A 117 -9.71 21.17 -0.02
CA LEU A 117 -10.17 21.01 -1.39
C LEU A 117 -9.27 21.77 -2.37
N LEU A 118 -8.90 23.00 -2.05
CA LEU A 118 -7.96 23.79 -2.84
C LEU A 118 -6.54 23.16 -2.85
N ALA A 119 -6.09 22.65 -1.72
CA ALA A 119 -4.81 21.93 -1.63
C ALA A 119 -4.85 20.63 -2.46
N ALA A 120 -5.94 19.87 -2.42
CA ALA A 120 -6.12 18.67 -3.23
C ALA A 120 -6.14 19.00 -4.74
N ALA A 121 -6.86 20.06 -5.13
CA ALA A 121 -6.86 20.56 -6.51
C ALA A 121 -5.45 21.01 -6.93
N GLY A 122 -4.75 21.80 -6.12
CA GLY A 122 -3.38 22.22 -6.39
C GLY A 122 -2.42 21.03 -6.54
N MET A 123 -2.55 20.02 -5.67
CA MET A 123 -1.75 18.79 -5.77
C MET A 123 -2.09 17.95 -7.02
N PHE A 124 -3.33 18.01 -7.50
CA PHE A 124 -3.72 17.37 -8.77
C PHE A 124 -3.03 18.05 -9.95
N PHE A 125 -3.07 19.39 -9.99
CA PHE A 125 -2.44 20.15 -11.08
C PHE A 125 -0.91 20.06 -11.09
N LEU A 126 -0.26 19.83 -9.93
CA LEU A 126 1.18 19.66 -9.86
C LEU A 126 1.71 18.36 -10.50
N LYS A 127 0.93 17.28 -10.49
CA LYS A 127 1.29 15.98 -11.09
C LYS A 127 0.02 15.27 -11.61
N PRO A 128 -0.59 15.76 -12.70
CA PRO A 128 -1.83 15.20 -13.22
C PRO A 128 -1.67 13.75 -13.71
N ASP A 129 -0.57 13.44 -14.39
CA ASP A 129 -0.32 12.13 -14.97
C ASP A 129 -0.24 11.02 -13.90
N SER A 130 0.32 11.32 -12.73
CA SER A 130 0.34 10.36 -11.61
C SER A 130 -1.05 10.08 -11.02
N ALA A 131 -1.96 11.03 -11.05
CA ALA A 131 -3.33 10.83 -10.56
C ALA A 131 -4.18 10.11 -11.62
N LEU A 132 -4.10 10.55 -12.86
CA LEU A 132 -4.78 9.94 -14.01
C LEU A 132 -4.30 8.50 -14.23
N GLY A 133 -3.00 8.24 -14.11
CA GLY A 133 -2.44 6.90 -14.20
C GLY A 133 -3.02 5.94 -13.15
N ARG A 134 -3.22 6.40 -11.90
CA ARG A 134 -3.89 5.57 -10.88
C ARG A 134 -5.35 5.31 -11.20
N LEU A 135 -6.09 6.31 -11.66
CA LEU A 135 -7.50 6.13 -12.06
C LEU A 135 -7.61 5.13 -13.22
N PHE A 136 -6.72 5.21 -14.20
CA PHE A 136 -6.66 4.26 -15.30
C PHE A 136 -6.30 2.85 -14.80
N MET A 137 -5.30 2.72 -13.93
CA MET A 137 -4.95 1.43 -13.31
C MET A 137 -6.14 0.80 -12.58
N TRP A 138 -6.86 1.59 -11.78
CA TRP A 138 -8.04 1.10 -11.06
C TRP A 138 -9.16 0.69 -12.03
N LYS A 139 -9.38 1.46 -13.10
CA LYS A 139 -10.36 1.12 -14.16
C LYS A 139 -10.03 -0.23 -14.80
N MET A 140 -8.77 -0.47 -15.15
CA MET A 140 -8.33 -1.74 -15.75
C MET A 140 -8.38 -2.89 -14.74
N THR A 141 -7.98 -2.64 -13.49
CA THR A 141 -8.08 -3.64 -12.41
C THR A 141 -9.53 -4.05 -12.16
N CYS A 142 -10.47 -3.10 -12.13
CA CYS A 142 -11.90 -3.41 -12.01
C CYS A 142 -12.42 -4.26 -13.18
N ARG A 143 -11.95 -4.01 -14.41
CA ARG A 143 -12.29 -4.84 -15.58
C ARG A 143 -11.73 -6.26 -15.45
N ALA A 144 -10.49 -6.37 -14.97
CA ALA A 144 -9.87 -7.69 -14.70
C ALA A 144 -10.63 -8.44 -13.59
N ILE A 145 -11.08 -7.77 -12.54
CA ILE A 145 -11.92 -8.36 -11.48
C ILE A 145 -13.25 -8.84 -12.04
N ALA A 146 -13.88 -8.07 -12.92
CA ALA A 146 -15.15 -8.47 -13.55
C ALA A 146 -15.00 -9.72 -14.42
N ALA A 147 -13.85 -9.91 -15.08
CA ALA A 147 -13.53 -11.12 -15.82
C ALA A 147 -13.17 -12.30 -14.89
N HIS A 148 -12.59 -12.04 -13.72
CA HIS A 148 -12.13 -13.06 -12.77
C HIS A 148 -12.64 -12.80 -11.34
N PRO A 149 -13.96 -12.87 -11.08
CA PRO A 149 -14.56 -12.49 -9.78
C PRO A 149 -14.14 -13.41 -8.63
N TRP A 150 -13.73 -14.64 -8.93
CA TRP A 150 -13.24 -15.63 -7.96
C TRP A 150 -11.73 -15.58 -7.72
N GLY A 151 -11.06 -14.63 -8.36
CA GLY A 151 -9.61 -14.46 -8.26
C GLY A 151 -8.85 -14.94 -9.48
N CYS A 152 -7.71 -14.32 -9.73
CA CYS A 152 -6.83 -14.63 -10.84
C CYS A 152 -5.57 -15.35 -10.36
N HIS A 153 -5.36 -16.61 -10.75
CA HIS A 153 -4.18 -17.40 -10.36
C HIS A 153 -2.91 -17.05 -11.14
N THR A 154 -3.01 -16.24 -12.19
CA THR A 154 -1.88 -15.85 -13.05
C THR A 154 -1.06 -14.68 -12.53
N GLY A 155 -1.51 -14.05 -11.43
CA GLY A 155 -0.90 -12.86 -10.83
C GLY A 155 -1.44 -11.54 -11.40
N PHE A 156 -1.28 -10.46 -10.63
CA PHE A 156 -1.82 -9.14 -10.93
C PHE A 156 -1.39 -8.63 -12.33
N ALA A 157 -0.08 -8.65 -12.63
CA ALA A 157 0.46 -8.08 -13.87
C ALA A 157 -0.12 -8.73 -15.13
N CYS A 158 -0.30 -10.06 -15.12
CA CYS A 158 -0.89 -10.79 -16.25
C CYS A 158 -2.38 -10.45 -16.44
N ALA A 159 -3.16 -10.50 -15.38
CA ALA A 159 -4.59 -10.19 -15.44
C ALA A 159 -4.86 -8.74 -15.85
N TYR A 160 -4.06 -7.81 -15.30
CA TYR A 160 -4.09 -6.39 -15.64
C TYR A 160 -3.70 -6.17 -17.12
N GLY A 161 -2.56 -6.74 -17.57
CA GLY A 161 -2.08 -6.63 -18.95
C GLY A 161 -3.10 -7.18 -19.96
N GLY A 162 -3.69 -8.34 -19.68
CA GLY A 162 -4.77 -8.90 -20.50
C GLY A 162 -6.00 -8.00 -20.60
N ALA A 163 -6.46 -7.44 -19.48
CA ALA A 163 -7.60 -6.50 -19.46
C ALA A 163 -7.28 -5.20 -20.22
N GLN A 164 -6.05 -4.68 -20.08
CA GLN A 164 -5.59 -3.48 -20.76
C GLN A 164 -5.46 -3.73 -22.28
N SER A 165 -4.90 -4.85 -22.70
CA SER A 165 -4.78 -5.23 -24.12
C SER A 165 -6.16 -5.32 -24.77
N LEU A 166 -7.12 -6.02 -24.16
CA LEU A 166 -8.49 -6.10 -24.64
C LEU A 166 -9.18 -4.72 -24.69
N TYR A 167 -8.88 -3.85 -23.72
CA TYR A 167 -9.44 -2.51 -23.70
C TYR A 167 -8.95 -1.68 -24.89
N PHE A 168 -7.65 -1.65 -25.15
CA PHE A 168 -7.10 -0.91 -26.28
C PHE A 168 -7.46 -1.53 -27.64
N ALA A 169 -7.58 -2.85 -27.73
CA ALA A 169 -8.07 -3.52 -28.94
C ALA A 169 -9.50 -3.12 -29.34
N SER A 170 -10.31 -2.66 -28.37
CA SER A 170 -11.67 -2.18 -28.65
C SER A 170 -11.72 -0.84 -29.42
N GLY A 171 -10.61 -0.10 -29.49
CA GLY A 171 -10.52 1.21 -30.14
C GLY A 171 -11.31 2.35 -29.46
N ASN A 172 -12.02 2.07 -28.38
CA ASN A 172 -12.88 3.06 -27.69
C ASN A 172 -12.23 3.54 -26.39
N TYR A 173 -11.20 4.35 -26.54
CA TYR A 173 -10.45 4.92 -25.42
C TYR A 173 -10.09 6.39 -25.67
N ALA A 174 -9.84 7.13 -24.59
CA ALA A 174 -9.44 8.53 -24.68
C ALA A 174 -7.90 8.65 -24.83
N ALA A 175 -7.42 9.65 -25.55
CA ALA A 175 -5.99 9.86 -25.76
C ALA A 175 -5.17 10.02 -24.46
N TRP A 176 -5.78 10.52 -23.36
CA TRP A 176 -5.08 10.61 -22.08
C TRP A 176 -4.88 9.23 -21.43
N GLU A 177 -5.74 8.25 -21.70
CA GLU A 177 -5.64 6.89 -21.17
C GLU A 177 -4.45 6.15 -21.79
N GLU A 178 -4.25 6.31 -23.09
CA GLU A 178 -3.09 5.78 -23.80
C GLU A 178 -1.78 6.39 -23.27
N ARG A 179 -1.76 7.70 -23.05
CA ARG A 179 -0.58 8.41 -22.54
C ARG A 179 -0.16 7.95 -21.13
N VAL A 180 -1.11 7.57 -20.27
CA VAL A 180 -0.84 7.14 -18.89
C VAL A 180 -0.84 5.62 -18.71
N ALA A 181 -1.10 4.89 -19.78
CA ALA A 181 -1.02 3.43 -19.78
C ALA A 181 0.41 2.97 -19.50
N GLY A 182 0.53 1.88 -18.78
CA GLY A 182 1.82 1.29 -18.45
C GLY A 182 1.65 -0.13 -17.94
N SER A 183 2.75 -0.75 -17.53
CA SER A 183 2.81 -2.12 -17.02
C SER A 183 3.10 -2.12 -15.51
N PRO A 184 2.13 -1.76 -14.66
CA PRO A 184 2.35 -1.69 -13.22
C PRO A 184 2.50 -3.09 -12.63
N GLU A 185 3.41 -3.22 -11.68
CA GLU A 185 3.56 -4.46 -10.88
C GLU A 185 2.48 -4.56 -9.78
N TYR A 186 1.86 -3.43 -9.40
CA TYR A 186 0.87 -3.31 -8.32
C TYR A 186 -0.29 -2.42 -8.74
N ALA A 187 -1.48 -2.68 -8.20
CA ALA A 187 -2.66 -1.86 -8.44
C ALA A 187 -2.60 -0.46 -7.79
N PHE A 188 -1.64 -0.19 -6.92
CA PHE A 188 -1.64 0.97 -6.03
C PHE A 188 -2.97 1.15 -5.27
N ASN A 189 -3.66 0.04 -5.04
CA ASN A 189 -4.85 -0.09 -4.22
C ASN A 189 -4.95 -1.54 -3.76
N GLU A 190 -4.63 -1.79 -2.50
CA GLU A 190 -4.57 -3.14 -1.93
C GLU A 190 -5.92 -3.88 -1.97
N TYR A 191 -7.02 -3.13 -1.89
CA TYR A 191 -8.36 -3.74 -1.92
C TYR A 191 -8.68 -4.31 -3.31
N LEU A 192 -8.38 -3.54 -4.35
CA LEU A 192 -8.57 -4.00 -5.73
C LEU A 192 -7.60 -5.13 -6.08
N GLU A 193 -6.34 -5.02 -5.66
CA GLU A 193 -5.35 -6.05 -5.90
C GLU A 193 -5.68 -7.35 -5.19
N PHE A 194 -6.10 -7.27 -3.92
CA PHE A 194 -6.54 -8.43 -3.15
C PHE A 194 -7.80 -9.07 -3.76
N ALA A 195 -8.76 -8.26 -4.21
CA ALA A 195 -9.97 -8.75 -4.86
C ALA A 195 -9.66 -9.43 -6.22
N LEU A 196 -8.69 -8.91 -6.99
CA LEU A 196 -8.25 -9.54 -8.22
C LEU A 196 -7.50 -10.85 -7.98
N THR A 197 -6.64 -10.88 -6.96
CA THR A 197 -5.77 -12.04 -6.70
C THR A 197 -6.53 -13.19 -6.03
N TYR A 198 -7.33 -12.89 -5.02
CA TYR A 198 -7.99 -13.88 -4.15
C TYR A 198 -9.51 -13.96 -4.35
N GLY A 199 -10.08 -13.08 -5.15
CA GLY A 199 -11.51 -12.98 -5.39
C GLY A 199 -12.24 -12.00 -4.47
N ILE A 200 -13.40 -11.54 -4.93
CA ILE A 200 -14.23 -10.54 -4.25
C ILE A 200 -14.69 -11.04 -2.88
N VAL A 201 -15.09 -12.32 -2.79
CA VAL A 201 -15.59 -12.91 -1.54
C VAL A 201 -14.53 -12.91 -0.46
N MET A 202 -13.29 -13.30 -0.79
CA MET A 202 -12.17 -13.28 0.15
C MET A 202 -11.81 -11.86 0.59
N CYS A 203 -11.91 -10.90 -0.32
CA CYS A 203 -11.71 -9.47 0.01
C CYS A 203 -12.75 -8.98 1.03
N ILE A 204 -14.03 -9.30 0.84
CA ILE A 204 -15.11 -8.95 1.78
C ILE A 204 -14.88 -9.59 3.14
N LEU A 205 -14.51 -10.88 3.18
CA LEU A 205 -14.23 -11.59 4.42
C LEU A 205 -13.04 -10.98 5.17
N ALA A 206 -11.95 -10.65 4.46
CA ALA A 206 -10.79 -9.99 5.05
C ALA A 206 -11.16 -8.63 5.66
N LEU A 207 -11.93 -7.81 4.94
CA LEU A 207 -12.44 -6.54 5.45
C LEU A 207 -13.33 -6.73 6.67
N PHE A 208 -14.21 -7.73 6.67
CA PHE A 208 -15.06 -8.05 7.83
C PHE A 208 -14.22 -8.35 9.07
N VAL A 209 -13.15 -9.14 8.94
CA VAL A 209 -12.22 -9.44 10.04
C VAL A 209 -11.51 -8.18 10.53
N ILE A 210 -11.00 -7.36 9.61
CA ILE A 210 -10.30 -6.11 9.95
C ILE A 210 -11.23 -5.14 10.69
N PHE A 211 -12.44 -4.92 10.19
CA PHE A 211 -13.42 -4.05 10.84
C PHE A 211 -13.92 -4.63 12.17
N GLY A 212 -14.03 -5.96 12.29
CA GLY A 212 -14.33 -6.64 13.55
C GLY A 212 -13.26 -6.38 14.61
N CYS A 213 -11.98 -6.53 14.26
CA CYS A 213 -10.85 -6.19 15.13
C CYS A 213 -10.86 -4.72 15.54
N LEU A 214 -11.10 -3.82 14.57
CA LEU A 214 -11.19 -2.38 14.81
C LEU A 214 -12.34 -2.06 15.79
N TRP A 215 -13.51 -2.65 15.61
CA TRP A 215 -14.67 -2.47 16.49
C TRP A 215 -14.37 -2.92 17.94
N ILE A 216 -13.70 -4.06 18.10
CA ILE A 216 -13.25 -4.56 19.42
C ILE A 216 -12.24 -3.58 20.03
N GLY A 217 -11.24 -3.12 19.26
CA GLY A 217 -10.27 -2.15 19.73
C GLY A 217 -10.91 -0.83 20.20
N VAL A 218 -11.95 -0.38 19.51
CA VAL A 218 -12.75 0.80 19.92
C VAL A 218 -13.50 0.53 21.24
N ARG A 219 -14.13 -0.65 21.38
CA ARG A 219 -14.79 -1.06 22.64
C ARG A 219 -13.82 -1.10 23.82
N LEU A 220 -12.61 -1.58 23.58
CA LEU A 220 -11.54 -1.64 24.58
C LEU A 220 -10.81 -0.31 24.77
N ARG A 221 -11.26 0.77 24.11
CA ARG A 221 -10.69 2.12 24.17
C ARG A 221 -9.22 2.20 23.75
N ARG A 222 -8.78 1.34 22.85
CA ARG A 222 -7.41 1.30 22.29
C ARG A 222 -7.27 2.27 21.11
N TYR A 223 -7.67 3.51 21.31
CA TYR A 223 -7.83 4.48 20.21
C TYR A 223 -6.53 4.75 19.43
N GLY A 224 -5.35 4.69 20.08
CA GLY A 224 -4.07 4.87 19.39
C GLY A 224 -3.79 3.75 18.38
N VAL A 225 -4.00 2.49 18.80
CA VAL A 225 -3.84 1.30 17.95
C VAL A 225 -4.86 1.31 16.81
N CYS A 226 -6.12 1.59 17.13
CA CYS A 226 -7.17 1.74 16.12
C CYS A 226 -6.85 2.86 15.11
N GLY A 227 -6.32 3.99 15.58
CA GLY A 227 -5.86 5.08 14.72
C GLY A 227 -4.74 4.65 13.77
N ALA A 228 -3.76 3.87 14.26
CA ALA A 228 -2.71 3.31 13.41
C ALA A 228 -3.26 2.35 12.36
N LEU A 229 -4.20 1.49 12.73
CA LEU A 229 -4.87 0.58 11.79
C LEU A 229 -5.69 1.36 10.75
N ILE A 230 -6.41 2.41 11.15
CA ILE A 230 -7.12 3.31 10.23
C ILE A 230 -6.13 3.99 9.27
N SER A 231 -4.99 4.46 9.78
CA SER A 231 -3.95 5.06 8.93
C SER A 231 -3.46 4.07 7.88
N LEU A 232 -3.18 2.83 8.28
CA LEU A 232 -2.79 1.77 7.35
C LEU A 232 -3.86 1.52 6.29
N LEU A 233 -5.14 1.40 6.67
CA LEU A 233 -6.25 1.17 5.75
C LEU A 233 -6.41 2.32 4.75
N VAL A 234 -6.33 3.58 5.21
CA VAL A 234 -6.41 4.75 4.32
C VAL A 234 -5.21 4.79 3.37
N PHE A 235 -4.01 4.48 3.85
CA PHE A 235 -2.80 4.43 3.03
C PHE A 235 -2.88 3.32 1.97
N SER A 236 -3.42 2.16 2.32
CA SER A 236 -3.65 1.00 1.43
C SER A 236 -4.59 1.31 0.26
N PHE A 237 -5.45 2.33 0.38
CA PHE A 237 -6.34 2.75 -0.69
C PHE A 237 -5.62 3.34 -1.91
N SER A 238 -4.42 3.90 -1.72
CA SER A 238 -3.67 4.55 -2.81
C SER A 238 -2.17 4.23 -2.80
N SER A 239 -1.80 3.09 -2.22
CA SER A 239 -0.43 2.59 -2.13
C SER A 239 -0.41 1.06 -2.09
N TYR A 240 0.78 0.48 -1.89
CA TYR A 240 1.03 -0.96 -1.88
C TYR A 240 1.75 -1.46 -0.60
N PRO A 241 1.25 -1.15 0.62
CA PRO A 241 1.93 -1.51 1.86
C PRO A 241 2.01 -3.03 2.10
N LEU A 242 1.03 -3.82 1.65
CA LEU A 242 1.01 -5.26 1.88
C LEU A 242 2.05 -6.04 1.05
N HIS A 243 2.74 -5.39 0.11
CA HIS A 243 3.91 -5.93 -0.57
C HIS A 243 5.22 -5.75 0.23
N LEU A 244 5.17 -5.04 1.35
CA LEU A 244 6.33 -4.72 2.17
C LEU A 244 6.28 -5.45 3.52
N PRO A 245 7.27 -6.31 3.85
CA PRO A 245 7.26 -7.10 5.08
C PRO A 245 7.06 -6.29 6.35
N ALA A 246 7.65 -5.09 6.41
CA ALA A 246 7.50 -4.20 7.57
C ALA A 246 6.04 -3.82 7.85
N PHE A 247 5.24 -3.57 6.81
CA PHE A 247 3.82 -3.25 6.95
C PHE A 247 2.97 -4.48 7.26
N ILE A 248 3.31 -5.64 6.70
CA ILE A 248 2.63 -6.91 7.00
C ILE A 248 2.77 -7.20 8.50
N VAL A 249 4.01 -7.19 9.01
CA VAL A 249 4.28 -7.41 10.44
C VAL A 249 3.58 -6.37 11.30
N ALA A 250 3.69 -5.09 10.96
CA ALA A 250 3.01 -4.03 11.70
C ALA A 250 1.49 -4.18 11.67
N GLY A 251 0.90 -4.51 10.52
CA GLY A 251 -0.54 -4.76 10.36
C GLY A 251 -1.03 -5.92 11.22
N ILE A 252 -0.32 -7.04 11.23
CA ILE A 252 -0.61 -8.18 12.09
C ILE A 252 -0.54 -7.75 13.57
N CYS A 253 0.53 -7.07 13.98
CA CYS A 253 0.67 -6.57 15.35
C CYS A 253 -0.47 -5.63 15.75
N LEU A 254 -0.92 -4.76 14.85
CA LEU A 254 -2.03 -3.85 15.11
C LEU A 254 -3.37 -4.60 15.24
N LEU A 255 -3.64 -5.59 14.40
CA LEU A 255 -4.83 -6.44 14.51
C LEU A 255 -4.84 -7.23 15.81
N LEU A 256 -3.69 -7.84 16.17
CA LEU A 256 -3.49 -8.51 17.45
C LEU A 256 -3.74 -7.54 18.61
N ALA A 257 -3.12 -6.36 18.57
CA ALA A 257 -3.27 -5.35 19.61
C ALA A 257 -4.71 -4.81 19.71
N CYS A 258 -5.51 -4.83 18.67
CA CYS A 258 -6.94 -4.52 18.73
C CYS A 258 -7.74 -5.61 19.41
N GLY A 259 -7.49 -6.90 19.10
CA GLY A 259 -8.32 -8.06 19.49
C GLY A 259 -7.94 -8.71 20.82
N ILE A 260 -6.70 -8.57 21.31
CA ILE A 260 -6.23 -9.21 22.55
C ILE A 260 -7.08 -8.78 23.75
N GLY A 261 -7.53 -9.73 24.55
CA GLY A 261 -8.33 -9.47 25.77
C GLY A 261 -9.84 -9.54 25.56
N ASP A 262 -10.31 -9.73 24.33
CA ASP A 262 -11.71 -10.03 24.02
C ASP A 262 -11.83 -11.47 23.49
N VAL A 263 -12.92 -12.15 23.83
CA VAL A 263 -13.14 -13.56 23.42
C VAL A 263 -13.32 -13.65 21.89
N ILE A 264 -14.14 -12.76 21.32
CA ILE A 264 -14.36 -12.70 19.87
C ILE A 264 -13.06 -12.31 19.14
N GLY A 265 -12.29 -11.38 19.73
CA GLY A 265 -10.99 -10.97 19.22
C GLY A 265 -10.00 -12.10 19.08
N LYS A 266 -9.98 -13.05 20.04
CA LYS A 266 -9.11 -14.24 19.97
C LYS A 266 -9.45 -15.12 18.78
N TYR A 267 -10.74 -15.34 18.49
CA TYR A 267 -11.17 -16.12 17.32
C TYR A 267 -10.85 -15.41 16.00
N LEU A 268 -11.05 -14.10 15.91
CA LEU A 268 -10.68 -13.32 14.73
C LEU A 268 -9.17 -13.36 14.46
N ILE A 269 -8.36 -13.27 15.50
CA ILE A 269 -6.90 -13.43 15.43
C ILE A 269 -6.54 -14.82 14.93
N LEU A 270 -7.18 -15.86 15.48
CA LEU A 270 -6.95 -17.24 15.04
C LEU A 270 -7.27 -17.40 13.56
N CYS A 271 -8.36 -16.81 13.07
CA CYS A 271 -8.71 -16.79 11.66
C CYS A 271 -7.62 -16.10 10.81
N VAL A 272 -7.08 -14.94 11.24
CA VAL A 272 -5.98 -14.26 10.54
C VAL A 272 -4.74 -15.15 10.49
N CYS A 273 -4.35 -15.75 11.61
CA CYS A 273 -3.20 -16.65 11.66
C CYS A 273 -3.39 -17.87 10.75
N LEU A 274 -4.60 -18.42 10.73
CA LEU A 274 -4.94 -19.58 9.91
C LEU A 274 -4.92 -19.24 8.42
N VAL A 275 -5.42 -18.08 8.01
CA VAL A 275 -5.36 -17.59 6.64
C VAL A 275 -3.92 -17.37 6.20
N VAL A 276 -3.09 -16.76 7.06
CA VAL A 276 -1.65 -16.55 6.78
C VAL A 276 -0.91 -17.89 6.67
N TRP A 277 -1.24 -18.84 7.52
CA TRP A 277 -0.63 -20.18 7.52
C TRP A 277 -1.05 -21.02 6.31
N LEU A 278 -2.34 -21.03 5.96
CA LEU A 278 -2.88 -21.73 4.79
C LEU A 278 -2.42 -21.09 3.46
N GLY A 279 -2.13 -19.80 3.47
CA GLY A 279 -1.66 -19.08 2.29
C GLY A 279 -0.27 -19.49 1.80
N GLY A 280 0.45 -20.37 2.52
CA GLY A 280 1.74 -20.91 2.10
C GLY A 280 2.81 -19.86 1.81
N TYR A 281 2.72 -18.72 2.43
CA TYR A 281 3.47 -17.49 2.10
C TYR A 281 4.99 -17.66 2.26
N THR A 282 5.46 -18.57 3.09
CA THR A 282 6.87 -18.66 3.44
C THR A 282 7.72 -19.34 2.37
N GLU A 283 7.28 -20.45 1.81
CA GLU A 283 8.09 -21.26 0.89
C GLU A 283 8.16 -20.65 -0.52
N LYS A 284 7.03 -20.20 -1.04
CA LYS A 284 6.93 -19.56 -2.35
C LYS A 284 7.68 -18.21 -2.39
N TRP A 285 7.65 -17.46 -1.31
CA TRP A 285 8.34 -16.18 -1.16
C TRP A 285 9.85 -16.33 -1.12
N THR A 286 10.35 -17.36 -0.44
CA THR A 286 11.78 -17.66 -0.36
C THR A 286 12.32 -18.09 -1.73
N GLN A 287 11.59 -18.96 -2.43
CA GLN A 287 11.94 -19.41 -3.78
C GLN A 287 11.94 -18.26 -4.79
N GLU A 288 10.93 -17.38 -4.77
CA GLU A 288 10.87 -16.24 -5.68
C GLU A 288 11.96 -15.21 -5.38
N LYS A 289 12.28 -14.96 -4.11
CA LYS A 289 13.36 -14.08 -3.68
C LYS A 289 14.72 -14.58 -4.14
N ASP A 290 15.00 -15.88 -3.96
CA ASP A 290 16.25 -16.49 -4.40
C ASP A 290 16.34 -16.50 -5.94
N ALA A 291 15.25 -16.78 -6.64
CA ALA A 291 15.19 -16.70 -8.09
C ALA A 291 15.44 -15.25 -8.60
N CYS A 292 14.91 -14.23 -7.92
CA CYS A 292 15.18 -12.83 -8.27
C CYS A 292 16.65 -12.45 -8.05
N ARG A 293 17.28 -12.94 -6.99
CA ARG A 293 18.72 -12.74 -6.75
C ARG A 293 19.55 -13.38 -7.84
N ASP A 294 19.23 -14.62 -8.20
CA ASP A 294 19.95 -15.37 -9.24
C ASP A 294 19.72 -14.77 -10.63
N TRP A 295 18.53 -14.19 -10.86
CA TRP A 295 18.27 -13.39 -12.06
C TRP A 295 19.17 -12.15 -12.14
N MET A 296 19.41 -11.45 -11.04
CA MET A 296 20.35 -10.32 -11.05
C MET A 296 21.77 -10.75 -11.47
N ASN A 297 22.20 -11.95 -11.06
CA ASN A 297 23.49 -12.51 -11.49
C ASN A 297 23.47 -12.89 -12.99
N ALA A 298 22.41 -13.55 -13.46
CA ALA A 298 22.22 -13.89 -14.87
C ALA A 298 22.17 -12.65 -15.78
N ARG A 299 21.61 -11.55 -15.27
CA ARG A 299 21.53 -10.26 -15.95
C ARG A 299 22.92 -9.65 -16.23
N ILE A 300 23.92 -9.93 -15.41
CA ILE A 300 25.31 -9.51 -15.65
C ILE A 300 25.84 -10.21 -16.92
N LEU A 301 25.58 -11.53 -17.06
CA LEU A 301 25.97 -12.30 -18.24
C LEU A 301 25.26 -11.78 -19.50
N TYR A 302 23.97 -11.49 -19.41
CA TYR A 302 23.19 -10.90 -20.49
C TYR A 302 23.79 -9.56 -20.94
N ARG A 303 24.09 -8.67 -20.00
CA ARG A 303 24.65 -7.34 -20.28
C ARG A 303 26.08 -7.38 -20.82
N SER A 304 26.83 -8.41 -20.47
CA SER A 304 28.19 -8.63 -21.02
C SER A 304 28.18 -9.27 -22.42
N GLY A 305 27.01 -9.61 -22.97
CA GLY A 305 26.88 -10.26 -24.27
C GLY A 305 27.12 -11.78 -24.24
N ALA A 306 27.31 -12.38 -23.07
CA ALA A 306 27.48 -13.83 -22.90
C ALA A 306 26.12 -14.55 -22.94
N TYR A 307 25.42 -14.45 -24.08
CA TYR A 307 24.02 -14.86 -24.21
C TYR A 307 23.79 -16.34 -23.94
N GLU A 308 24.67 -17.23 -24.39
CA GLU A 308 24.52 -18.67 -24.11
C GLU A 308 24.63 -19.01 -22.62
N ALA A 309 25.54 -18.35 -21.90
CA ALA A 309 25.67 -18.52 -20.46
C ALA A 309 24.46 -17.93 -19.72
N ALA A 310 23.96 -16.77 -20.18
CA ALA A 310 22.74 -16.15 -19.67
C ALA A 310 21.51 -17.06 -19.89
N ASN A 311 21.35 -17.63 -21.09
CA ASN A 311 20.24 -18.53 -21.43
C ASN A 311 20.19 -19.76 -20.51
N ARG A 312 21.33 -20.40 -20.22
CA ARG A 312 21.39 -21.51 -19.27
C ARG A 312 20.97 -21.12 -17.84
N ALA A 313 21.28 -19.91 -17.44
CA ALA A 313 20.81 -19.38 -16.15
C ALA A 313 19.32 -19.04 -16.16
N TYR A 314 18.84 -18.39 -17.21
CA TYR A 314 17.43 -18.03 -17.38
C TYR A 314 16.51 -19.24 -17.47
N GLU A 315 16.93 -20.31 -18.14
CA GLU A 315 16.19 -21.55 -18.27
C GLU A 315 15.88 -22.18 -16.90
N LYS A 316 16.86 -22.16 -15.97
CA LYS A 316 16.66 -22.62 -14.60
C LYS A 316 15.70 -21.73 -13.80
N LEU A 317 15.66 -20.45 -14.10
CA LEU A 317 14.84 -19.46 -13.41
C LEU A 317 13.42 -19.33 -13.99
N TYR A 318 13.23 -19.81 -15.23
CA TYR A 318 11.96 -19.70 -15.96
C TYR A 318 10.75 -20.23 -15.17
N PRO A 319 10.77 -21.39 -14.51
CA PRO A 319 9.62 -21.87 -13.75
C PRO A 319 9.16 -20.89 -12.65
N SER A 320 10.11 -20.21 -12.00
CA SER A 320 9.84 -19.29 -10.90
C SER A 320 9.50 -17.86 -11.36
N LEU A 321 10.05 -17.41 -12.50
CA LEU A 321 9.96 -16.03 -12.96
C LEU A 321 9.13 -15.84 -14.25
N ARG A 322 8.51 -16.91 -14.78
CA ARG A 322 7.71 -16.88 -16.01
C ARG A 322 6.53 -15.91 -16.01
N ASN A 323 6.21 -15.31 -14.87
CA ASN A 323 5.14 -14.32 -14.70
C ASN A 323 5.69 -12.87 -14.59
N LYS A 324 7.00 -12.68 -14.82
CA LYS A 324 7.65 -11.35 -14.78
C LYS A 324 7.96 -10.90 -16.21
N GLY A 325 7.25 -9.88 -16.71
CA GLY A 325 7.41 -9.40 -18.09
C GLY A 325 8.82 -8.98 -18.43
N THR A 326 9.52 -8.26 -17.54
CA THR A 326 10.93 -7.86 -17.73
C THR A 326 11.88 -9.05 -17.81
N PHE A 327 11.65 -10.12 -17.04
CA PHE A 327 12.43 -11.34 -17.11
C PHE A 327 12.22 -12.03 -18.46
N LEU A 328 10.97 -12.19 -18.89
CA LEU A 328 10.61 -12.81 -20.16
C LEU A 328 11.18 -12.04 -21.35
N PHE A 329 11.14 -10.71 -21.29
CA PHE A 329 11.74 -9.87 -22.32
C PHE A 329 13.26 -10.04 -22.42
N GLU A 330 13.99 -10.00 -21.29
CA GLU A 330 15.44 -10.20 -21.26
C GLU A 330 15.82 -11.60 -21.75
N TYR A 331 15.08 -12.64 -21.32
CA TYR A 331 15.31 -14.02 -21.75
C TYR A 331 15.02 -14.20 -23.24
N GLY A 332 13.87 -13.71 -23.73
CA GLY A 332 13.53 -13.78 -25.15
C GLY A 332 14.53 -13.04 -26.03
N HIS A 333 14.97 -11.85 -25.62
CA HIS A 333 16.02 -11.13 -26.35
C HIS A 333 17.37 -11.88 -26.34
N SER A 334 17.74 -12.51 -25.22
CA SER A 334 18.96 -13.33 -25.12
C SER A 334 18.90 -14.54 -26.02
N LEU A 335 17.74 -15.22 -26.10
CA LEU A 335 17.48 -16.32 -27.02
C LEU A 335 17.60 -15.87 -28.48
N HIS A 336 17.04 -14.71 -28.82
CA HIS A 336 17.13 -14.13 -30.19
C HIS A 336 18.61 -13.90 -30.58
N LYS A 337 19.42 -13.31 -29.66
CA LYS A 337 20.85 -13.06 -29.89
C LYS A 337 21.69 -14.32 -30.03
N SER A 338 21.23 -15.44 -29.48
CA SER A 338 21.89 -16.77 -29.61
C SER A 338 21.32 -17.61 -30.75
N GLY A 339 20.40 -17.06 -31.59
CA GLY A 339 19.85 -17.74 -32.77
C GLY A 339 18.70 -18.73 -32.45
N ARG A 340 18.22 -18.79 -31.20
CA ARG A 340 17.08 -19.67 -30.81
C ARG A 340 15.76 -18.90 -31.04
N TYR A 341 15.37 -18.74 -32.32
CA TYR A 341 14.29 -17.82 -32.72
C TYR A 341 12.90 -18.27 -32.28
N ASP A 342 12.58 -19.56 -32.35
CA ASP A 342 11.26 -20.08 -31.98
C ASP A 342 10.97 -19.90 -30.50
N GLU A 343 11.93 -20.24 -29.66
CA GLU A 343 11.83 -20.05 -28.20
C GLU A 343 11.81 -18.58 -27.81
N SER A 344 12.58 -17.76 -28.54
CA SER A 344 12.55 -16.32 -28.38
C SER A 344 11.16 -15.75 -28.64
N PHE A 345 10.53 -16.18 -29.74
CA PHE A 345 9.19 -15.72 -30.10
C PHE A 345 8.17 -16.07 -29.01
N GLU A 346 8.19 -17.30 -28.52
CA GLU A 346 7.30 -17.73 -27.42
C GLU A 346 7.50 -16.89 -26.15
N CYS A 347 8.75 -16.65 -25.76
CA CYS A 347 9.06 -15.81 -24.58
C CYS A 347 8.61 -14.36 -24.77
N LEU A 348 8.84 -13.77 -25.94
CA LEU A 348 8.48 -12.38 -26.23
C LEU A 348 6.97 -12.20 -26.37
N ASP A 349 6.28 -13.14 -27.02
CA ASP A 349 4.80 -13.11 -27.11
C ASP A 349 4.17 -13.22 -25.71
N ARG A 350 4.75 -14.06 -24.86
CA ARG A 350 4.33 -14.15 -23.47
C ARG A 350 4.67 -12.88 -22.68
N ALA A 351 5.84 -12.25 -22.93
CA ALA A 351 6.22 -10.99 -22.29
C ALA A 351 5.22 -9.87 -22.61
N ARG A 352 4.67 -9.86 -23.82
CA ARG A 352 3.65 -8.89 -24.25
C ARG A 352 2.40 -8.90 -23.37
N LEU A 353 2.04 -10.05 -22.77
CA LEU A 353 0.91 -10.14 -21.83
C LEU A 353 1.15 -9.39 -20.51
N TYR A 354 2.40 -9.10 -20.18
CA TYR A 354 2.79 -8.42 -18.93
C TYR A 354 3.30 -7.01 -19.17
N SER A 355 3.53 -6.62 -20.41
CA SER A 355 4.03 -5.32 -20.81
C SER A 355 3.28 -4.84 -22.04
N ASN A 356 2.71 -3.63 -21.96
CA ASN A 356 2.15 -2.95 -23.15
C ASN A 356 3.09 -1.83 -23.62
N ASP A 357 4.38 -1.94 -23.35
CA ASP A 357 5.39 -1.13 -24.01
C ASP A 357 5.48 -1.59 -25.47
N PRO A 358 5.32 -0.66 -26.44
CA PRO A 358 5.36 -0.98 -27.86
C PRO A 358 6.71 -1.50 -28.31
#